data_7b6fb38342c39af2fb0573bf1a607bb8
#
_entry.id   7b6fb38342c39af2fb0573bf1a607bb8
#
_cell.length_a   1.000
_cell.length_b   1.000
_cell.length_c   1.000
_cell.angle_alpha   90.00
_cell.angle_beta   90.00
_cell.angle_gamma   90.00
#
_symmetry.space_group_name_H-M   'P 1'
#
loop_
_entity.id
_entity.type
_entity.pdbx_description
1 polymer ?
#
loop_
_entity_poly.entity_id
_entity_poly.type
_entity_poly.pdbx_seq_one_letter_code
_entity_poly.pdbx_strand_id
1 'polypeptide(L)'
;QLTRLIGPDTYIDGCLNKAAVASFMMQNDANVKKINAIVHPAVAEDFFQSDYTWMETAILYDCGFDRYADIVIAVVAPQETRISRIIQRDSISREKALEWIAKQMDQQEVARRADHVVINDGTQDLLSQIDRILTKIKG
;
A
#
# COMPACT_ATOMS: atom_id res chain seq x y z
N GLN A 1 15.84 0.84 -15.84
CA GLN A 1 14.64 0.30 -16.50
C GLN A 1 13.57 1.39 -16.69
N LEU A 2 13.21 2.16 -15.66
CA LEU A 2 12.21 3.23 -15.75
C LEU A 2 12.54 4.26 -16.82
N THR A 3 13.81 4.68 -16.95
CA THR A 3 14.26 5.63 -17.98
C THR A 3 14.00 5.13 -19.40
N ARG A 4 14.15 3.82 -19.63
CA ARG A 4 13.83 3.22 -20.96
C ARG A 4 12.33 3.21 -21.25
N LEU A 5 11.51 3.13 -20.19
CA LEU A 5 10.06 3.07 -20.33
C LEU A 5 9.42 4.44 -20.48
N ILE A 6 9.87 5.42 -19.70
CA ILE A 6 9.23 6.75 -19.56
C ILE A 6 9.94 7.80 -20.42
N GLY A 7 11.29 7.74 -20.49
CA GLY A 7 12.11 8.70 -21.20
C GLY A 7 13.21 9.31 -20.34
N PRO A 8 14.03 10.20 -20.93
CA PRO A 8 15.22 10.78 -20.27
C PRO A 8 14.87 11.61 -19.03
N ASP A 9 13.69 12.24 -19.00
CA ASP A 9 13.24 13.10 -17.90
C ASP A 9 12.74 12.33 -16.68
N THR A 10 12.89 10.99 -16.65
CA THR A 10 12.49 10.14 -15.52
C THR A 10 13.24 10.50 -14.23
N TYR A 11 14.49 10.94 -14.35
CA TYR A 11 15.31 11.41 -13.25
C TYR A 11 15.88 12.78 -13.58
N ILE A 12 15.85 13.70 -12.61
CA ILE A 12 16.45 15.04 -12.67
C ILE A 12 17.42 15.12 -11.48
N ASP A 13 18.67 15.43 -11.75
CA ASP A 13 19.76 15.53 -10.75
C ASP A 13 19.83 14.28 -9.82
N GLY A 14 19.64 13.11 -10.38
CA GLY A 14 19.65 11.83 -9.65
C GLY A 14 18.37 11.52 -8.86
N CYS A 15 17.42 12.43 -8.81
CA CYS A 15 16.13 12.25 -8.11
C CYS A 15 15.03 11.85 -9.08
N LEU A 16 14.14 10.95 -8.63
CA LEU A 16 12.99 10.52 -9.44
C LEU A 16 12.04 11.70 -9.70
N ASN A 17 11.80 11.98 -10.98
CA ASN A 17 10.80 12.96 -11.40
C ASN A 17 9.38 12.38 -11.25
N LYS A 18 8.79 12.59 -10.08
CA LYS A 18 7.44 12.08 -9.75
C LYS A 18 6.37 12.57 -10.73
N ALA A 19 6.52 13.78 -11.27
CA ALA A 19 5.56 14.34 -12.22
C ALA A 19 5.61 13.59 -13.57
N ALA A 20 6.81 13.28 -14.08
CA ALA A 20 6.96 12.49 -15.31
C ALA A 20 6.39 11.07 -15.14
N VAL A 21 6.66 10.42 -14.01
CA VAL A 21 6.11 9.10 -13.69
C VAL A 21 4.59 9.16 -13.60
N ALA A 22 4.03 10.12 -12.88
CA ALA A 22 2.59 10.29 -12.74
C ALA A 22 1.93 10.57 -14.11
N SER A 23 2.50 11.46 -14.92
CA SER A 23 2.01 11.76 -16.26
C SER A 23 1.97 10.52 -17.16
N PHE A 24 3.00 9.67 -17.09
CA PHE A 24 3.05 8.42 -17.86
C PHE A 24 1.99 7.42 -17.38
N MET A 25 1.79 7.28 -16.06
CA MET A 25 0.78 6.40 -15.48
C MET A 25 -0.65 6.85 -15.81
N MET A 26 -0.90 8.16 -15.85
CA MET A 26 -2.24 8.72 -16.11
C MET A 26 -2.69 8.55 -17.57
N GLN A 27 -1.82 8.19 -18.50
CA GLN A 27 -2.19 7.99 -19.90
C GLN A 27 -3.12 6.77 -20.11
N ASN A 28 -2.83 5.67 -19.41
CA ASN A 28 -3.63 4.45 -19.50
C ASN A 28 -3.19 3.40 -18.46
N ASP A 29 -4.07 2.43 -18.18
CA ASP A 29 -3.82 1.34 -17.21
C ASP A 29 -2.66 0.42 -17.63
N ALA A 30 -2.38 0.29 -18.94
CA ALA A 30 -1.24 -0.53 -19.41
C ALA A 30 0.10 0.08 -18.96
N ASN A 31 0.20 1.39 -18.89
CA ASN A 31 1.38 2.08 -18.40
C ASN A 31 1.57 1.88 -16.88
N VAL A 32 0.48 1.87 -16.12
CA VAL A 32 0.51 1.52 -14.70
C VAL A 32 1.08 0.11 -14.51
N LYS A 33 0.58 -0.88 -15.28
CA LYS A 33 1.07 -2.26 -15.24
C LYS A 33 2.56 -2.36 -15.61
N LYS A 34 3.03 -1.61 -16.60
CA LYS A 34 4.45 -1.60 -17.00
C LYS A 34 5.35 -1.05 -15.89
N ILE A 35 4.95 0.03 -15.23
CA ILE A 35 5.70 0.59 -14.10
C ILE A 35 5.71 -0.41 -12.94
N ASN A 36 4.57 -0.98 -12.59
CA ASN A 36 4.45 -1.93 -11.50
C ASN A 36 5.30 -3.20 -11.75
N ALA A 37 5.38 -3.66 -13.00
CA ALA A 37 6.24 -4.78 -13.38
C ALA A 37 7.74 -4.51 -13.19
N ILE A 38 8.16 -3.26 -13.13
CA ILE A 38 9.54 -2.87 -12.82
C ILE A 38 9.72 -2.62 -11.32
N VAL A 39 8.79 -1.88 -10.72
CA VAL A 39 8.92 -1.38 -9.34
C VAL A 39 8.66 -2.48 -8.31
N HIS A 40 7.62 -3.30 -8.48
CA HIS A 40 7.29 -4.31 -7.47
C HIS A 40 8.41 -5.34 -7.27
N PRO A 41 9.02 -5.94 -8.33
CA PRO A 41 10.15 -6.84 -8.13
C PRO A 41 11.35 -6.16 -7.49
N ALA A 42 11.64 -4.91 -7.85
CA ALA A 42 12.76 -4.17 -7.28
C ALA A 42 12.57 -3.89 -5.78
N VAL A 43 11.33 -3.53 -5.37
CA VAL A 43 10.99 -3.34 -3.94
C VAL A 43 11.08 -4.67 -3.18
N ALA A 44 10.60 -5.76 -3.77
CA ALA A 44 10.70 -7.08 -3.15
C ALA A 44 12.16 -7.49 -2.96
N GLU A 45 12.99 -7.32 -3.99
CA GLU A 45 14.43 -7.63 -3.94
C GLU A 45 15.14 -6.80 -2.87
N ASP A 46 14.88 -5.48 -2.81
CA ASP A 46 15.45 -4.58 -1.81
C ASP A 46 15.07 -5.01 -0.38
N PHE A 47 13.80 -5.36 -0.17
CA PHE A 47 13.33 -5.87 1.12
C PHE A 47 14.02 -7.18 1.52
N PHE A 48 14.16 -8.14 0.59
CA PHE A 48 14.84 -9.41 0.88
C PHE A 48 16.34 -9.31 1.09
N GLN A 49 16.98 -8.27 0.55
CA GLN A 49 18.39 -7.98 0.79
C GLN A 49 18.63 -7.16 2.07
N SER A 50 17.57 -6.64 2.67
CA SER A 50 17.63 -5.90 3.92
C SER A 50 17.51 -6.83 5.14
N ASP A 51 17.88 -6.31 6.32
CA ASP A 51 17.66 -6.98 7.61
C ASP A 51 16.28 -6.71 8.20
N TYR A 52 15.37 -6.08 7.43
CA TYR A 52 14.01 -5.79 7.88
C TYR A 52 13.14 -7.04 7.88
N THR A 53 12.43 -7.25 8.98
CA THR A 53 11.47 -8.35 9.16
C THR A 53 10.02 -7.90 9.01
N TRP A 54 9.77 -6.60 8.91
CA TRP A 54 8.44 -6.01 8.77
C TRP A 54 8.34 -5.18 7.52
N MET A 55 7.28 -5.40 6.77
CA MET A 55 6.90 -4.58 5.61
C MET A 55 5.52 -3.97 5.84
N GLU A 56 5.39 -2.66 5.59
CA GLU A 56 4.08 -1.98 5.55
C GLU A 56 3.75 -1.65 4.11
N THR A 57 2.55 -2.02 3.66
CA THR A 57 2.06 -1.71 2.33
C THR A 57 0.54 -1.68 2.27
N ALA A 58 -0.01 -0.71 1.54
CA ALA A 58 -1.44 -0.60 1.29
C ALA A 58 -1.95 -1.52 0.15
N ILE A 59 -1.04 -2.16 -0.59
CA ILE A 59 -1.34 -2.92 -1.81
C ILE A 59 -0.80 -4.36 -1.77
N LEU A 60 -0.67 -4.95 -0.58
CA LEU A 60 -0.05 -6.26 -0.37
C LEU A 60 -0.59 -7.32 -1.35
N TYR A 61 -1.90 -7.47 -1.38
CA TYR A 61 -2.58 -8.46 -2.21
C TYR A 61 -2.63 -8.06 -3.68
N ASP A 62 -2.78 -6.76 -3.98
CA ASP A 62 -2.84 -6.25 -5.36
C ASP A 62 -1.51 -6.44 -6.11
N CYS A 63 -0.39 -6.37 -5.40
CA CYS A 63 0.94 -6.61 -5.97
C CYS A 63 1.46 -8.05 -5.77
N GLY A 64 0.70 -8.91 -5.08
CA GLY A 64 1.06 -10.30 -4.83
C GLY A 64 2.23 -10.46 -3.84
N PHE A 65 2.45 -9.50 -2.94
CA PHE A 65 3.51 -9.56 -1.92
C PHE A 65 3.13 -10.46 -0.74
N ASP A 66 1.84 -10.80 -0.60
CA ASP A 66 1.35 -11.77 0.39
C ASP A 66 2.08 -13.12 0.32
N ARG A 67 2.51 -13.55 -0.87
CA ARG A 67 3.31 -14.78 -1.06
C ARG A 67 4.70 -14.76 -0.39
N TYR A 68 5.15 -13.60 0.03
CA TYR A 68 6.47 -13.41 0.66
C TYR A 68 6.36 -13.15 2.17
N ALA A 69 5.15 -13.02 2.69
CA ALA A 69 4.91 -12.79 4.11
C ALA A 69 4.59 -14.11 4.80
N ASP A 70 5.25 -14.37 5.93
CA ASP A 70 4.92 -15.50 6.80
C ASP A 70 3.63 -15.23 7.58
N ILE A 71 3.38 -13.96 7.92
CA ILE A 71 2.21 -13.50 8.67
C ILE A 71 1.76 -12.16 8.12
N VAL A 72 0.46 -12.04 7.89
CA VAL A 72 -0.18 -10.79 7.43
C VAL A 72 -1.08 -10.23 8.53
N ILE A 73 -0.85 -8.97 8.87
CA ILE A 73 -1.70 -8.22 9.80
C ILE A 73 -2.42 -7.12 9.02
N ALA A 74 -3.74 -7.22 8.91
CA ALA A 74 -4.56 -6.18 8.29
C ALA A 74 -4.95 -5.12 9.33
N VAL A 75 -4.75 -3.85 8.99
CA VAL A 75 -5.26 -2.72 9.78
C VAL A 75 -6.51 -2.18 9.08
N VAL A 76 -7.65 -2.27 9.74
CA VAL A 76 -8.95 -1.90 9.18
C VAL A 76 -9.60 -0.76 9.95
N ALA A 77 -10.46 0.01 9.29
CA ALA A 77 -11.27 1.05 9.91
C ALA A 77 -12.62 1.19 9.18
N PRO A 78 -13.70 1.63 9.85
CA PRO A 78 -14.97 1.93 9.18
C PRO A 78 -14.77 2.87 8.00
N GLN A 79 -15.57 2.69 6.94
CA GLN A 79 -15.43 3.47 5.70
C GLN A 79 -15.50 4.97 5.96
N GLU A 80 -16.42 5.44 6.80
CA GLU A 80 -16.56 6.85 7.13
C GLU A 80 -15.31 7.41 7.84
N THR A 81 -14.71 6.63 8.73
CA THR A 81 -13.45 6.99 9.39
C THR A 81 -12.32 7.13 8.38
N ARG A 82 -12.24 6.22 7.41
CA ARG A 82 -11.24 6.27 6.33
C ARG A 82 -11.45 7.50 5.45
N ILE A 83 -12.69 7.77 5.02
CA ILE A 83 -13.05 8.94 4.23
C ILE A 83 -12.65 10.23 4.95
N SER A 84 -13.03 10.37 6.22
CA SER A 84 -12.71 11.55 7.03
C SER A 84 -11.19 11.78 7.12
N ARG A 85 -10.41 10.70 7.38
CA ARG A 85 -8.95 10.78 7.46
C ARG A 85 -8.30 11.17 6.12
N ILE A 86 -8.79 10.64 5.00
CA ILE A 86 -8.29 10.97 3.66
C ILE A 86 -8.58 12.44 3.35
N ILE A 87 -9.81 12.92 3.58
CA ILE A 87 -10.18 14.32 3.37
C ILE A 87 -9.28 15.25 4.18
N GLN A 88 -9.07 14.94 5.45
CA GLN A 88 -8.24 15.76 6.34
C GLN A 88 -6.76 15.78 5.93
N ARG A 89 -6.21 14.63 5.54
CA ARG A 89 -4.79 14.49 5.17
C ARG A 89 -4.48 15.15 3.82
N ASP A 90 -5.34 14.92 2.82
CA ASP A 90 -5.05 15.23 1.42
C ASP A 90 -5.82 16.47 0.91
N SER A 91 -6.71 17.05 1.74
CA SER A 91 -7.53 18.23 1.41
C SER A 91 -8.34 18.03 0.12
N ILE A 92 -8.89 16.84 -0.10
CA ILE A 92 -9.69 16.47 -1.26
C ILE A 92 -11.19 16.36 -0.91
N SER A 93 -12.05 16.31 -1.94
CA SER A 93 -13.48 16.11 -1.73
C SER A 93 -13.82 14.68 -1.29
N ARG A 94 -15.02 14.51 -0.72
CA ARG A 94 -15.55 13.21 -0.33
C ARG A 94 -15.66 12.25 -1.54
N GLU A 95 -16.13 12.76 -2.66
CA GLU A 95 -16.27 12.01 -3.92
C GLU A 95 -14.91 11.47 -4.35
N LYS A 96 -13.87 12.31 -4.26
CA LYS A 96 -12.51 11.91 -4.61
C LYS A 96 -11.94 10.87 -3.65
N ALA A 97 -12.23 10.99 -2.36
CA ALA A 97 -11.85 9.99 -1.35
C ALA A 97 -12.53 8.64 -1.61
N LEU A 98 -13.82 8.64 -1.98
CA LEU A 98 -14.55 7.43 -2.37
C LEU A 98 -13.97 6.79 -3.64
N GLU A 99 -13.60 7.57 -4.66
CA GLU A 99 -12.93 7.05 -5.84
C GLU A 99 -11.60 6.34 -5.50
N TRP A 100 -10.84 6.88 -4.56
CA TRP A 100 -9.57 6.28 -4.14
C TRP A 100 -9.79 4.98 -3.37
N ILE A 101 -10.77 4.96 -2.49
CA ILE A 101 -11.16 3.75 -1.74
C ILE A 101 -11.63 2.65 -2.70
N ALA A 102 -12.43 3.00 -3.71
CA ALA A 102 -12.96 2.05 -4.68
C ALA A 102 -11.89 1.43 -5.60
N LYS A 103 -10.70 2.03 -5.70
CA LYS A 103 -9.56 1.48 -6.46
C LYS A 103 -8.74 0.45 -5.67
N GLN A 104 -8.94 0.36 -4.37
CA GLN A 104 -8.26 -0.61 -3.51
C GLN A 104 -9.10 -1.88 -3.37
N MET A 105 -8.45 -2.98 -3.02
CA MET A 105 -9.17 -4.19 -2.62
C MET A 105 -10.14 -3.89 -1.48
N ASP A 106 -11.31 -4.52 -1.52
CA ASP A 106 -12.30 -4.36 -0.44
C ASP A 106 -11.69 -4.74 0.91
N GLN A 107 -11.93 -3.91 1.92
CA GLN A 107 -11.29 -4.06 3.22
C GLN A 107 -11.79 -5.31 3.99
N GLN A 108 -13.01 -5.78 3.72
CA GLN A 108 -13.51 -7.02 4.29
C GLN A 108 -12.77 -8.21 3.67
N GLU A 109 -12.48 -8.16 2.37
CA GLU A 109 -11.67 -9.17 1.70
C GLU A 109 -10.23 -9.16 2.20
N VAL A 110 -9.62 -7.99 2.40
CA VAL A 110 -8.29 -7.86 3.02
C VAL A 110 -8.27 -8.49 4.41
N ALA A 111 -9.27 -8.16 5.25
CA ALA A 111 -9.40 -8.71 6.59
C ALA A 111 -9.62 -10.24 6.61
N ARG A 112 -10.38 -10.76 5.63
CA ARG A 112 -10.63 -12.20 5.50
C ARG A 112 -9.39 -13.00 5.12
N ARG A 113 -8.48 -12.38 4.35
CA ARG A 113 -7.24 -13.03 3.86
C ARG A 113 -6.09 -12.94 4.84
N ALA A 114 -6.11 -11.95 5.74
CA ALA A 114 -5.06 -11.74 6.72
C ALA A 114 -5.12 -12.74 7.87
N ASP A 115 -3.97 -13.06 8.47
CA ASP A 115 -3.87 -13.93 9.64
C ASP A 115 -4.36 -13.23 10.91
N HIS A 116 -4.17 -11.91 10.97
CA HIS A 116 -4.63 -11.08 12.08
C HIS A 116 -5.24 -9.77 11.59
N VAL A 117 -6.16 -9.23 12.39
CA VAL A 117 -6.82 -7.96 12.10
C VAL A 117 -6.69 -7.03 13.30
N VAL A 118 -6.31 -5.79 13.02
CA VAL A 118 -6.30 -4.66 13.97
C VAL A 118 -7.38 -3.67 13.55
N ILE A 119 -8.28 -3.34 14.45
CA ILE A 119 -9.35 -2.35 14.22
C ILE A 119 -8.88 -0.98 14.71
N ASN A 120 -8.68 -0.06 13.76
CA ASN A 120 -8.25 1.33 14.01
C ASN A 120 -9.42 2.30 13.74
N ASP A 121 -10.48 2.17 14.53
CA ASP A 121 -11.69 3.00 14.41
C ASP A 121 -11.63 4.29 15.25
N GLY A 122 -10.60 4.44 16.08
CA GLY A 122 -10.41 5.57 17.01
C GLY A 122 -11.08 5.36 18.38
N THR A 123 -11.74 4.22 18.60
CA THR A 123 -12.40 3.89 19.88
C THR A 123 -11.75 2.71 20.60
N GLN A 124 -11.22 1.75 19.84
CA GLN A 124 -10.57 0.56 20.39
C GLN A 124 -9.11 0.84 20.73
N ASP A 125 -8.63 0.24 21.83
CA ASP A 125 -7.24 0.34 22.22
C ASP A 125 -6.35 -0.49 21.27
N LEU A 126 -5.53 0.21 20.49
CA LEU A 126 -4.63 -0.38 19.51
C LEU A 126 -3.51 -1.18 20.18
N LEU A 127 -2.96 -0.71 21.29
CA LEU A 127 -1.85 -1.37 21.97
C LEU A 127 -2.27 -2.74 22.47
N SER A 128 -3.42 -2.86 23.12
CA SER A 128 -3.95 -4.15 23.58
C SER A 128 -4.25 -5.12 22.43
N GLN A 129 -4.63 -4.62 21.25
CA GLN A 129 -4.81 -5.48 20.08
C GLN A 129 -3.46 -5.99 19.57
N ILE A 130 -2.47 -5.11 19.47
CA ILE A 130 -1.12 -5.45 19.02
C ILE A 130 -0.45 -6.43 19.96
N ASP A 131 -0.52 -6.21 21.28
CA ASP A 131 0.07 -7.10 22.28
C ASP A 131 -0.50 -8.52 22.20
N ARG A 132 -1.81 -8.64 22.01
CA ARG A 132 -2.46 -9.96 21.80
C ARG A 132 -1.96 -10.66 20.53
N ILE A 133 -1.76 -9.93 19.45
CA ILE A 133 -1.23 -10.48 18.19
C ILE A 133 0.22 -10.92 18.39
N LEU A 134 1.07 -10.06 18.95
CA LEU A 134 2.46 -10.36 19.19
C LEU A 134 2.65 -11.56 20.13
N THR A 135 1.79 -11.72 21.13
CA THR A 135 1.81 -12.90 22.02
C THR A 135 1.52 -14.19 21.24
N LYS A 136 0.58 -14.15 20.27
CA LYS A 136 0.26 -15.31 19.43
C LYS A 136 1.36 -15.67 18.44
N ILE A 137 2.07 -14.65 17.93
CA ILE A 137 3.15 -14.86 16.95
C ILE A 137 4.41 -15.43 17.60
N LYS A 138 4.64 -15.09 18.88
CA LYS A 138 5.84 -15.52 19.62
C LYS A 138 5.70 -16.87 20.32
N GLY A 139 4.49 -17.37 20.50
CA GLY A 139 4.21 -18.67 21.15
C GLY A 139 4.14 -19.78 20.16
#